data_69d5832440249c37b0900c8cf99ce9f8
#
_entry.id   69d5832440249c37b0900c8cf99ce9f8
#
_cell.length_a   1.000
_cell.length_b   1.000
_cell.length_c   1.000
_cell.angle_alpha   90.00
_cell.angle_beta   90.00
_cell.angle_gamma   90.00
#
_symmetry.space_group_name_H-M   'P 1'
#
loop_
_entity.id
_entity.type
_entity.pdbx_description
1 polymer ?
#
loop_
_entity_poly.entity_id
_entity_poly.type
_entity_poly.pdbx_seq_one_letter_code
_entity_poly.pdbx_strand_id
1 'polypeptide(L)'
;MKLSLSRRAPQSVLAVTVVGGRLVAVHAARSKNAVAVLRQVAVPLSVDLLHPEPQLVGREIRNHLDSAQIKERVCVVVLPPEWVMTQHTELPELSPEDTDSLLQIEAEKGFPNSPDELHITRSAQKTGGGRFATQLAVRRDQVARLIEVLRAAGLKPVSCTLGLPMLPDAVPAAGPGRMSLWVEGTGATLMVAAGGGIVSFRAVEAFIESEAGERVVNTAALMRELRITLEQLPVALRAEVKGLTVRGDAEAVGALSGGLGSWASDAGLSIDTVASSRKVATEEMVEQAGLRFLREGAPALEFLPPKPSRFAQLVARYNSRRLATAGFAAAAVLVIVGGAFEWQQYQLWSLRSDWEGMEAQVKDLDGVQARIREFRPWYDTSFRNLSILRKVVECFPDNGSVTAKGFEVHSPSTVTVTGTARDNASLLRTLDLLRQSKEVQGLKIEQIRGKTPAQFTFTFRWVGTPGS
;
A
#
# COMPACT_ATOMS: atom_id res chain seq x y z
N MET A 1 -2.94 1.96 13.56
CA MET A 1 -3.44 0.66 13.04
C MET A 1 -2.56 0.25 11.87
N LYS A 2 -1.48 -0.56 12.13
CA LYS A 2 -0.55 -1.02 11.10
C LYS A 2 -1.20 -2.21 10.37
N LEU A 3 -1.69 -2.00 9.17
CA LEU A 3 -2.06 -3.07 8.25
C LEU A 3 -0.80 -3.85 7.88
N SER A 4 -0.49 -4.91 8.64
CA SER A 4 0.47 -5.91 8.22
C SER A 4 -0.19 -6.72 7.11
N LEU A 5 0.16 -6.43 5.88
CA LEU A 5 -0.09 -7.35 4.77
C LEU A 5 0.65 -8.65 5.09
N SER A 6 -0.08 -9.60 5.68
CA SER A 6 0.36 -10.95 5.95
C SER A 6 0.91 -11.56 4.66
N ARG A 7 2.24 -11.59 4.52
CA ARG A 7 2.86 -12.44 3.50
C ARG A 7 2.45 -13.87 3.81
N ARG A 8 1.82 -14.56 2.89
CA ARG A 8 1.57 -16.01 3.00
C ARG A 8 2.87 -16.67 3.45
N ALA A 9 2.81 -17.35 4.60
CA ALA A 9 3.93 -18.12 5.09
C ALA A 9 4.40 -19.08 3.98
N PRO A 10 5.72 -19.27 3.80
CA PRO A 10 6.23 -20.16 2.78
C PRO A 10 5.68 -21.58 3.03
N GLN A 11 5.42 -22.32 1.96
CA GLN A 11 4.92 -23.70 2.05
C GLN A 11 6.04 -24.67 2.45
N SER A 12 7.30 -24.32 2.16
CA SER A 12 8.48 -25.09 2.52
C SER A 12 9.64 -24.16 2.85
N VAL A 13 10.60 -24.67 3.59
CA VAL A 13 11.82 -23.94 3.97
C VAL A 13 12.97 -24.92 4.17
N LEU A 14 14.17 -24.46 3.89
CA LEU A 14 15.43 -25.14 4.24
C LEU A 14 16.00 -24.47 5.50
N ALA A 15 16.04 -25.15 6.63
CA ALA A 15 16.83 -24.69 7.76
C ALA A 15 18.29 -25.14 7.56
N VAL A 16 19.25 -24.23 7.75
CA VAL A 16 20.66 -24.49 7.45
C VAL A 16 21.56 -23.85 8.51
N THR A 17 22.61 -24.57 8.87
CA THR A 17 23.75 -24.06 9.67
C THR A 17 25.05 -24.63 9.17
N VAL A 18 26.12 -23.91 9.48
CA VAL A 18 27.50 -24.41 9.34
C VAL A 18 28.20 -24.17 10.66
N VAL A 19 28.47 -25.23 11.39
CA VAL A 19 29.11 -25.20 12.72
C VAL A 19 30.22 -26.24 12.76
N GLY A 20 31.36 -25.90 13.30
CA GLY A 20 32.50 -26.82 13.43
C GLY A 20 32.94 -27.42 12.08
N GLY A 21 32.88 -26.68 10.99
CA GLY A 21 33.24 -27.16 9.66
C GLY A 21 32.25 -28.17 9.07
N ARG A 22 31.04 -28.31 9.64
CA ARG A 22 29.98 -29.19 9.13
C ARG A 22 28.77 -28.41 8.66
N LEU A 23 28.27 -28.77 7.48
CA LEU A 23 26.96 -28.31 6.97
C LEU A 23 25.87 -29.23 7.53
N VAL A 24 24.89 -28.63 8.17
CA VAL A 24 23.64 -29.30 8.52
C VAL A 24 22.48 -28.55 7.83
N ALA A 25 21.68 -29.26 7.05
CA ALA A 25 20.54 -28.69 6.38
C ALA A 25 19.31 -29.60 6.44
N VAL A 26 18.18 -29.05 6.80
CA VAL A 26 16.90 -29.75 6.99
C VAL A 26 15.82 -29.08 6.14
N HIS A 27 15.28 -29.84 5.19
CA HIS A 27 14.15 -29.40 4.38
C HIS A 27 12.84 -29.78 5.06
N ALA A 28 12.10 -28.79 5.48
CA ALA A 28 10.78 -28.92 6.09
C ALA A 28 9.70 -28.33 5.18
N ALA A 29 8.51 -28.93 5.18
CA ALA A 29 7.37 -28.41 4.42
C ALA A 29 6.06 -28.57 5.19
N ARG A 30 5.11 -27.72 4.85
CA ARG A 30 3.74 -27.79 5.36
C ARG A 30 2.89 -28.71 4.47
N SER A 31 2.29 -29.72 5.06
CA SER A 31 1.36 -30.63 4.40
C SER A 31 -0.01 -30.52 5.09
N LYS A 32 -1.00 -30.02 4.36
CA LYS A 32 -2.41 -29.81 4.83
C LYS A 32 -2.53 -29.25 6.26
N ASN A 33 -2.30 -30.05 7.33
CA ASN A 33 -2.43 -29.61 8.71
C ASN A 33 -1.18 -29.85 9.58
N ALA A 34 -0.09 -30.37 9.02
CA ALA A 34 1.14 -30.67 9.76
C ALA A 34 2.36 -30.08 9.04
N VAL A 35 3.38 -29.76 9.83
CA VAL A 35 4.70 -29.43 9.31
C VAL A 35 5.61 -30.62 9.57
N ALA A 36 6.27 -31.09 8.53
CA ALA A 36 7.12 -32.28 8.61
C ALA A 36 8.46 -32.07 7.89
N VAL A 37 9.46 -32.80 8.35
CA VAL A 37 10.77 -32.89 7.70
C VAL A 37 10.64 -33.82 6.50
N LEU A 38 11.08 -33.34 5.35
CA LEU A 38 11.12 -34.11 4.11
C LEU A 38 12.49 -34.74 3.86
N ARG A 39 13.56 -34.00 4.12
CA ARG A 39 14.93 -34.41 3.86
C ARG A 39 15.88 -33.71 4.82
N GLN A 40 16.98 -34.35 5.12
CA GLN A 40 18.09 -33.75 5.84
C GLN A 40 19.43 -34.20 5.28
N VAL A 41 20.44 -33.37 5.50
CA VAL A 41 21.83 -33.66 5.18
C VAL A 41 22.74 -33.08 6.26
N ALA A 42 23.72 -33.85 6.67
CA ALA A 42 24.75 -33.44 7.61
C ALA A 42 26.09 -33.97 7.11
N VAL A 43 26.94 -33.09 6.64
CA VAL A 43 28.21 -33.42 5.97
C VAL A 43 29.31 -32.46 6.38
N PRO A 44 30.57 -32.93 6.47
CA PRO A 44 31.69 -32.03 6.63
C PRO A 44 31.86 -31.18 5.37
N LEU A 45 32.32 -29.94 5.54
CA LEU A 45 32.81 -29.07 4.48
C LEU A 45 34.33 -29.16 4.40
N SER A 46 34.84 -29.20 3.19
CA SER A 46 36.29 -29.22 2.92
C SER A 46 36.90 -27.82 2.98
N VAL A 47 36.05 -26.77 2.81
CA VAL A 47 36.43 -25.37 2.79
C VAL A 47 35.81 -24.65 3.97
N ASP A 48 36.61 -23.82 4.65
CA ASP A 48 36.14 -23.00 5.76
C ASP A 48 35.04 -22.04 5.32
N LEU A 49 34.02 -21.84 6.15
CA LEU A 49 32.89 -20.94 5.90
C LEU A 49 33.36 -19.49 5.66
N LEU A 50 34.42 -19.06 6.32
CA LEU A 50 35.00 -17.72 6.23
C LEU A 50 36.09 -17.62 5.15
N HIS A 51 36.24 -18.65 4.30
CA HIS A 51 37.21 -18.62 3.17
C HIS A 51 37.05 -17.35 2.32
N PRO A 52 38.14 -16.72 1.84
CA PRO A 52 38.08 -15.48 1.04
C PRO A 52 37.17 -15.54 -0.18
N GLU A 53 37.00 -16.72 -0.79
CA GLU A 53 36.17 -16.93 -1.97
C GLU A 53 34.82 -17.60 -1.62
N PRO A 54 33.72 -16.84 -1.44
CA PRO A 54 32.41 -17.40 -1.07
C PRO A 54 31.83 -18.33 -2.13
N GLN A 55 32.27 -18.20 -3.40
CA GLN A 55 31.82 -19.05 -4.51
C GLN A 55 32.30 -20.49 -4.36
N LEU A 56 33.47 -20.73 -3.80
CA LEU A 56 33.98 -22.08 -3.56
C LEU A 56 33.13 -22.79 -2.51
N VAL A 57 32.96 -22.18 -1.35
CA VAL A 57 32.12 -22.71 -0.28
C VAL A 57 30.68 -22.88 -0.74
N GLY A 58 30.13 -21.87 -1.45
CA GLY A 58 28.77 -21.92 -1.98
C GLY A 58 28.55 -23.05 -2.98
N ARG A 59 29.53 -23.35 -3.83
CA ARG A 59 29.49 -24.47 -4.77
C ARG A 59 29.50 -25.80 -4.03
N GLU A 60 30.34 -25.95 -3.02
CA GLU A 60 30.42 -27.16 -2.20
C GLU A 60 29.07 -27.41 -1.49
N ILE A 61 28.50 -26.40 -0.83
CA ILE A 61 27.18 -26.47 -0.23
C ILE A 61 26.12 -26.89 -1.26
N ARG A 62 26.13 -26.28 -2.44
CA ARG A 62 25.19 -26.63 -3.52
C ARG A 62 25.30 -28.08 -3.93
N ASN A 63 26.52 -28.59 -4.12
CA ASN A 63 26.76 -29.98 -4.49
C ASN A 63 26.20 -30.95 -3.45
N HIS A 64 26.40 -30.66 -2.17
CA HIS A 64 25.85 -31.48 -1.08
C HIS A 64 24.31 -31.46 -1.06
N LEU A 65 23.69 -30.30 -1.25
CA LEU A 65 22.23 -30.18 -1.31
C LEU A 65 21.64 -30.90 -2.53
N ASP A 66 22.29 -30.79 -3.69
CA ASP A 66 21.85 -31.47 -4.91
C ASP A 66 22.01 -32.99 -4.80
N SER A 67 23.09 -33.49 -4.18
CA SER A 67 23.28 -34.92 -3.87
C SER A 67 22.19 -35.45 -2.91
N ALA A 68 21.76 -34.62 -1.95
CA ALA A 68 20.64 -34.93 -1.07
C ALA A 68 19.27 -34.70 -1.73
N GLN A 69 19.25 -34.29 -3.01
CA GLN A 69 18.04 -33.92 -3.76
C GLN A 69 17.19 -32.84 -3.08
N ILE A 70 17.80 -31.89 -2.41
CA ILE A 70 17.16 -30.76 -1.76
C ILE A 70 17.11 -29.59 -2.78
N LYS A 71 15.90 -29.29 -3.28
CA LYS A 71 15.68 -28.23 -4.28
C LYS A 71 15.17 -26.91 -3.67
N GLU A 72 14.81 -26.91 -2.37
CA GLU A 72 14.35 -25.72 -1.70
C GLU A 72 15.45 -24.64 -1.68
N ARG A 73 15.05 -23.42 -1.95
CA ARG A 73 15.97 -22.27 -2.01
C ARG A 73 15.74 -21.26 -0.91
N VAL A 74 14.52 -21.19 -0.38
CA VAL A 74 14.20 -20.30 0.73
C VAL A 74 14.77 -20.91 2.00
N CYS A 75 15.66 -20.18 2.69
CA CYS A 75 16.29 -20.76 3.86
C CYS A 75 16.21 -19.90 5.12
N VAL A 76 16.11 -20.58 6.25
CA VAL A 76 16.32 -20.06 7.60
C VAL A 76 17.70 -20.47 8.05
N VAL A 77 18.47 -19.50 8.49
CA VAL A 77 19.86 -19.70 8.91
C VAL A 77 19.92 -19.78 10.41
N VAL A 78 20.53 -20.84 10.93
CA VAL A 78 20.88 -20.95 12.33
C VAL A 78 22.33 -20.54 12.49
N LEU A 79 22.56 -19.50 13.31
CA LEU A 79 23.90 -18.95 13.54
C LEU A 79 24.76 -19.86 14.40
N PRO A 80 26.07 -19.93 14.14
CA PRO A 80 27.04 -20.54 15.04
C PRO A 80 27.02 -19.88 16.42
N PRO A 81 26.96 -20.64 17.51
CA PRO A 81 26.90 -20.09 18.88
C PRO A 81 28.14 -19.29 19.29
N GLU A 82 29.30 -19.62 18.71
CA GLU A 82 30.57 -18.92 18.95
C GLU A 82 30.60 -17.48 18.40
N TRP A 83 29.66 -17.11 17.57
CA TRP A 83 29.54 -15.74 17.02
C TRP A 83 28.74 -14.81 17.92
N VAL A 84 28.05 -15.37 18.93
CA VAL A 84 27.07 -14.63 19.71
C VAL A 84 27.74 -14.01 20.96
N MET A 85 27.61 -12.72 21.10
CA MET A 85 27.97 -11.94 22.29
C MET A 85 26.71 -11.60 23.07
N THR A 86 26.81 -11.58 24.41
CA THR A 86 25.66 -11.35 25.29
C THR A 86 25.95 -10.23 26.26
N GLN A 87 25.02 -9.28 26.41
CA GLN A 87 25.09 -8.18 27.36
C GLN A 87 23.76 -8.05 28.11
N HIS A 88 23.84 -7.90 29.47
CA HIS A 88 22.65 -7.73 30.30
C HIS A 88 22.51 -6.28 30.74
N THR A 89 21.28 -5.81 30.84
CA THR A 89 20.96 -4.49 31.33
C THR A 89 19.70 -4.55 32.20
N GLU A 90 19.80 -4.00 33.40
CA GLU A 90 18.63 -3.78 34.25
C GLU A 90 17.85 -2.58 33.73
N LEU A 91 16.54 -2.75 33.61
CA LEU A 91 15.66 -1.76 33.02
C LEU A 91 14.88 -1.04 34.14
N PRO A 92 15.15 0.22 34.41
CA PRO A 92 14.29 1.04 35.25
C PRO A 92 12.92 1.28 34.55
N GLU A 93 12.00 1.84 35.29
CA GLU A 93 10.69 2.24 34.69
C GLU A 93 10.86 3.48 33.80
N LEU A 94 11.07 3.26 32.53
CA LEU A 94 11.27 4.28 31.51
C LEU A 94 10.20 4.15 30.41
N SER A 95 10.06 5.23 29.64
CA SER A 95 9.31 5.18 28.38
C SER A 95 9.96 4.20 27.39
N PRO A 96 9.21 3.69 26.39
CA PRO A 96 9.80 2.82 25.35
C PRO A 96 10.97 3.49 24.60
N GLU A 97 10.89 4.79 24.34
CA GLU A 97 11.93 5.56 23.62
C GLU A 97 13.20 5.73 24.49
N ASP A 98 13.02 6.04 25.77
CA ASP A 98 14.16 6.14 26.71
C ASP A 98 14.79 4.77 26.96
N THR A 99 13.99 3.70 27.01
CA THR A 99 14.48 2.32 27.13
C THR A 99 15.35 1.96 25.90
N ASP A 100 14.94 2.30 24.70
CA ASP A 100 15.72 2.07 23.48
C ASP A 100 17.04 2.86 23.52
N SER A 101 17.01 4.10 23.96
CA SER A 101 18.20 4.94 24.12
C SER A 101 19.18 4.40 25.18
N LEU A 102 18.65 3.96 26.32
CA LEU A 102 19.44 3.32 27.36
C LEU A 102 20.15 2.08 26.83
N LEU A 103 19.42 1.18 26.17
CA LEU A 103 19.97 -0.04 25.62
C LEU A 103 21.01 0.22 24.52
N GLN A 104 20.89 1.29 23.77
CA GLN A 104 21.92 1.68 22.82
C GLN A 104 23.20 2.11 23.50
N ILE A 105 23.10 2.94 24.54
CA ILE A 105 24.26 3.38 25.35
C ILE A 105 24.94 2.18 26.03
N GLU A 106 24.15 1.26 26.60
CA GLU A 106 24.70 0.05 27.22
C GLU A 106 25.35 -0.88 26.20
N ALA A 107 24.84 -0.97 24.97
CA ALA A 107 25.47 -1.72 23.88
C ALA A 107 26.87 -1.12 23.52
N GLU A 108 26.98 0.21 23.48
CA GLU A 108 28.25 0.90 23.21
C GLU A 108 29.32 0.63 24.27
N LYS A 109 28.90 0.43 25.54
CA LYS A 109 29.79 0.15 26.64
C LYS A 109 30.15 -1.33 26.79
N GLY A 110 29.18 -2.21 26.52
CA GLY A 110 29.24 -3.62 26.85
C GLY A 110 29.80 -4.52 25.78
N PHE A 111 29.67 -4.15 24.52
CA PHE A 111 30.22 -4.93 23.41
C PHE A 111 31.60 -4.43 23.00
N PRO A 112 32.50 -5.33 22.56
CA PRO A 112 33.84 -4.96 22.10
C PRO A 112 33.84 -4.21 20.77
N ASN A 113 32.76 -4.31 20.01
CA ASN A 113 32.57 -3.67 18.71
C ASN A 113 31.53 -2.56 18.81
N SER A 114 31.62 -1.56 17.93
CA SER A 114 30.58 -0.53 17.82
C SER A 114 29.22 -1.14 17.49
N PRO A 115 28.13 -0.66 18.09
CA PRO A 115 26.75 -1.14 17.73
C PRO A 115 26.44 -1.08 16.24
N ASP A 116 27.06 -0.15 15.50
CA ASP A 116 26.93 -0.04 14.06
C ASP A 116 27.55 -1.21 13.29
N GLU A 117 28.50 -1.92 13.88
CA GLU A 117 29.12 -3.12 13.33
C GLU A 117 28.40 -4.41 13.74
N LEU A 118 27.36 -4.30 14.56
CA LEU A 118 26.65 -5.43 15.13
C LEU A 118 25.21 -5.53 14.62
N HIS A 119 24.73 -6.76 14.46
CA HIS A 119 23.31 -7.08 14.44
C HIS A 119 22.91 -7.45 15.87
N ILE A 120 22.11 -6.58 16.49
CA ILE A 120 21.68 -6.74 17.89
C ILE A 120 20.20 -7.10 17.90
N THR A 121 19.86 -8.19 18.60
CA THR A 121 18.49 -8.56 18.95
C THR A 121 18.34 -8.53 20.47
N ARG A 122 17.10 -8.49 20.97
CA ARG A 122 16.81 -8.29 22.40
C ARG A 122 15.90 -9.38 22.92
N SER A 123 16.18 -9.84 24.13
CA SER A 123 15.32 -10.70 24.92
C SER A 123 14.97 -9.99 26.22
N ALA A 124 13.68 -9.81 26.49
CA ALA A 124 13.19 -9.18 27.71
C ALA A 124 12.90 -10.22 28.78
N GLN A 125 13.22 -9.90 30.02
CA GLN A 125 12.93 -10.74 31.18
C GLN A 125 12.19 -9.92 32.25
N LYS A 126 11.30 -10.58 32.97
CA LYS A 126 10.60 -9.98 34.11
C LYS A 126 10.61 -10.95 35.29
N THR A 127 11.13 -10.48 36.42
CA THR A 127 11.17 -11.22 37.69
C THR A 127 10.47 -10.42 38.77
N GLY A 128 10.29 -11.00 39.97
CA GLY A 128 9.81 -10.24 41.14
C GLY A 128 10.76 -9.13 41.56
N GLY A 129 12.04 -9.20 41.17
CA GLY A 129 13.10 -8.23 41.54
C GLY A 129 13.34 -7.15 40.48
N GLY A 130 12.61 -7.14 39.36
CA GLY A 130 12.78 -6.10 38.34
C GLY A 130 12.56 -6.56 36.90
N ARG A 131 12.85 -5.65 36.00
CA ARG A 131 12.83 -5.88 34.53
C ARG A 131 14.24 -5.85 34.00
N PHE A 132 14.53 -6.76 33.08
CA PHE A 132 15.85 -6.88 32.47
C PHE A 132 15.73 -7.01 30.97
N ALA A 133 16.76 -6.63 30.25
CA ALA A 133 16.94 -6.90 28.85
C ALA A 133 18.28 -7.53 28.59
N THR A 134 18.32 -8.60 27.85
CA THR A 134 19.53 -9.19 27.32
C THR A 134 19.66 -8.84 25.86
N GLN A 135 20.73 -8.20 25.49
CA GLN A 135 21.13 -7.92 24.13
C GLN A 135 22.04 -9.05 23.65
N LEU A 136 21.65 -9.67 22.53
CA LEU A 136 22.43 -10.67 21.83
C LEU A 136 22.93 -10.05 20.53
N ALA A 137 24.21 -10.08 20.31
CA ALA A 137 24.86 -9.40 19.20
C ALA A 137 25.73 -10.36 18.40
N VAL A 138 25.75 -10.16 17.09
CA VAL A 138 26.62 -10.86 16.13
C VAL A 138 27.22 -9.83 15.18
N ARG A 139 28.47 -10.02 14.78
CA ARG A 139 29.14 -9.09 13.85
C ARG A 139 28.47 -9.10 12.48
N ARG A 140 28.27 -7.90 11.95
CA ARG A 140 27.62 -7.73 10.62
C ARG A 140 28.44 -8.32 9.49
N ASP A 141 29.77 -8.24 9.55
CA ASP A 141 30.66 -8.79 8.55
C ASP A 141 30.55 -10.32 8.46
N GLN A 142 30.47 -11.01 9.63
CA GLN A 142 30.27 -12.46 9.68
C GLN A 142 28.94 -12.89 9.08
N VAL A 143 27.85 -12.22 9.46
CA VAL A 143 26.52 -12.49 8.91
C VAL A 143 26.46 -12.17 7.41
N ALA A 144 27.06 -11.05 6.98
CA ALA A 144 27.11 -10.69 5.58
C ALA A 144 27.86 -11.75 4.75
N ARG A 145 29.00 -12.23 5.28
CA ARG A 145 29.79 -13.28 4.65
C ARG A 145 29.02 -14.59 4.51
N LEU A 146 28.36 -15.04 5.58
CA LEU A 146 27.51 -16.22 5.56
C LEU A 146 26.39 -16.08 4.51
N ILE A 147 25.75 -14.92 4.44
CA ILE A 147 24.70 -14.64 3.44
C ILE A 147 25.28 -14.70 2.03
N GLU A 148 26.50 -14.19 1.79
CA GLU A 148 27.16 -14.26 0.47
C GLU A 148 27.40 -15.72 0.05
N VAL A 149 27.93 -16.54 0.96
CA VAL A 149 28.17 -17.98 0.74
C VAL A 149 26.85 -18.68 0.40
N LEU A 150 25.79 -18.46 1.18
CA LEU A 150 24.49 -19.07 0.95
C LEU A 150 23.87 -18.61 -0.39
N ARG A 151 24.06 -17.34 -0.76
CA ARG A 151 23.62 -16.84 -2.08
C ARG A 151 24.41 -17.48 -3.20
N ALA A 152 25.73 -17.65 -3.04
CA ALA A 152 26.54 -18.37 -4.02
C ALA A 152 26.11 -19.84 -4.15
N ALA A 153 25.63 -20.48 -3.08
CA ALA A 153 24.96 -21.76 -3.12
C ALA A 153 23.57 -21.71 -3.77
N GLY A 154 23.08 -20.55 -4.23
CA GLY A 154 21.76 -20.37 -4.82
C GLY A 154 20.63 -20.36 -3.79
N LEU A 155 20.93 -20.21 -2.50
CA LEU A 155 19.97 -20.11 -1.43
C LEU A 155 19.52 -18.65 -1.21
N LYS A 156 18.36 -18.50 -0.62
CA LYS A 156 17.75 -17.19 -0.33
C LYS A 156 17.41 -17.09 1.16
N PRO A 157 18.34 -16.57 1.99
CA PRO A 157 18.09 -16.38 3.41
C PRO A 157 16.90 -15.43 3.64
N VAL A 158 15.95 -15.89 4.46
CA VAL A 158 14.74 -15.12 4.81
C VAL A 158 14.68 -14.80 6.30
N SER A 159 15.40 -15.56 7.13
CA SER A 159 15.52 -15.40 8.57
C SER A 159 16.90 -15.88 9.02
N CYS A 160 17.41 -15.29 10.09
CA CYS A 160 18.69 -15.66 10.72
C CYS A 160 18.50 -15.64 12.25
N THR A 161 18.66 -16.79 12.89
CA THR A 161 18.30 -17.00 14.30
C THR A 161 19.28 -17.90 15.02
N LEU A 162 19.04 -18.16 16.30
CA LEU A 162 19.78 -19.12 17.13
C LEU A 162 19.07 -20.46 17.18
N GLY A 163 19.82 -21.56 17.23
CA GLY A 163 19.26 -22.90 17.23
C GLY A 163 18.65 -23.32 18.57
N LEU A 164 19.37 -23.16 19.66
CA LEU A 164 18.97 -23.66 20.97
C LEU A 164 17.65 -23.06 21.46
N PRO A 165 17.33 -21.77 21.26
CA PRO A 165 16.04 -21.20 21.62
C PRO A 165 14.85 -21.73 20.80
N MET A 166 15.12 -22.41 19.68
CA MET A 166 14.08 -23.01 18.84
C MET A 166 13.59 -24.35 19.36
N LEU A 167 14.32 -24.96 20.28
CA LEU A 167 13.91 -26.23 20.87
C LEU A 167 12.64 -26.07 21.71
N PRO A 168 11.78 -27.08 21.76
CA PRO A 168 10.66 -27.10 22.68
C PRO A 168 11.14 -26.89 24.13
N ASP A 169 10.43 -26.06 24.90
CA ASP A 169 10.69 -25.78 26.31
C ASP A 169 12.09 -25.20 26.65
N ALA A 170 12.85 -24.79 25.64
CA ALA A 170 14.15 -24.19 25.83
C ALA A 170 14.08 -22.82 26.56
N VAL A 171 13.02 -22.07 26.29
CA VAL A 171 12.70 -20.79 26.96
C VAL A 171 11.30 -20.92 27.56
N PRO A 172 11.20 -21.28 28.86
CA PRO A 172 9.90 -21.42 29.51
C PRO A 172 9.22 -20.05 29.62
N ALA A 173 7.97 -19.97 29.13
CA ALA A 173 7.16 -18.75 29.22
C ALA A 173 6.75 -18.43 30.66
N ALA A 174 6.67 -19.43 31.52
CA ALA A 174 6.37 -19.33 32.95
C ALA A 174 7.06 -20.45 33.71
N GLY A 175 7.34 -20.23 35.00
CA GLY A 175 8.01 -21.18 35.86
C GLY A 175 9.49 -20.87 36.08
N PRO A 176 10.21 -21.78 36.76
CA PRO A 176 11.60 -21.57 37.11
C PRO A 176 12.48 -21.49 35.87
N GLY A 177 13.50 -20.63 35.95
CA GLY A 177 14.52 -20.53 34.93
C GLY A 177 15.37 -21.80 34.84
N ARG A 178 15.97 -21.99 33.67
CA ARG A 178 16.74 -23.20 33.34
C ARG A 178 18.01 -22.84 32.59
N MET A 179 19.07 -23.53 32.98
CA MET A 179 20.34 -23.59 32.26
C MET A 179 20.30 -24.79 31.32
N SER A 180 20.55 -24.62 30.05
CA SER A 180 20.60 -25.67 29.05
C SER A 180 21.99 -25.77 28.45
N LEU A 181 22.64 -26.91 28.68
CA LEU A 181 23.95 -27.25 28.15
C LEU A 181 23.76 -28.26 27.01
N TRP A 182 24.21 -27.93 25.85
CA TRP A 182 24.16 -28.80 24.70
C TRP A 182 25.56 -29.17 24.19
N VAL A 183 25.94 -30.41 24.41
CA VAL A 183 27.29 -30.91 24.17
C VAL A 183 27.39 -31.52 22.78
N GLU A 184 28.34 -31.06 21.99
CA GLU A 184 28.60 -31.55 20.64
C GLU A 184 30.08 -31.42 20.27
N GLY A 185 30.66 -32.44 19.69
CA GLY A 185 32.07 -32.41 19.25
C GLY A 185 33.03 -32.22 20.46
N THR A 186 33.81 -31.14 20.44
CA THR A 186 34.78 -30.78 21.50
C THR A 186 34.29 -29.64 22.40
N GLY A 187 33.06 -29.14 22.16
CA GLY A 187 32.48 -28.01 22.89
C GLY A 187 31.03 -28.19 23.28
N ALA A 188 30.46 -27.14 23.78
CA ALA A 188 29.04 -27.10 24.08
C ALA A 188 28.45 -25.71 23.81
N THR A 189 27.13 -25.65 23.55
CA THR A 189 26.37 -24.42 23.60
C THR A 189 25.67 -24.31 24.96
N LEU A 190 25.87 -23.21 25.64
CA LEU A 190 25.22 -22.89 26.89
C LEU A 190 24.21 -21.78 26.72
N MET A 191 23.01 -22.05 27.21
CA MET A 191 21.93 -21.05 27.27
C MET A 191 21.33 -21.01 28.67
N VAL A 192 21.11 -19.82 29.19
CA VAL A 192 20.33 -19.62 30.42
C VAL A 192 19.05 -18.87 30.05
N ALA A 193 17.91 -19.41 30.45
CA ALA A 193 16.61 -18.79 30.30
C ALA A 193 15.96 -18.61 31.66
N ALA A 194 15.52 -17.39 31.97
CA ALA A 194 14.81 -17.05 33.20
C ALA A 194 13.93 -15.82 32.96
N GLY A 195 12.89 -15.64 33.77
CA GLY A 195 11.98 -14.50 33.66
C GLY A 195 11.25 -14.39 32.32
N GLY A 196 11.04 -15.53 31.64
CA GLY A 196 10.37 -15.59 30.34
C GLY A 196 11.23 -15.26 29.12
N GLY A 197 12.55 -15.07 29.30
CA GLY A 197 13.48 -14.72 28.22
C GLY A 197 14.84 -15.40 28.34
N ILE A 198 15.69 -15.18 27.32
CA ILE A 198 17.07 -15.67 27.31
C ILE A 198 17.94 -14.67 28.05
N VAL A 199 18.62 -15.13 29.07
CA VAL A 199 19.50 -14.34 29.91
C VAL A 199 20.94 -14.42 29.43
N SER A 200 21.42 -15.62 29.06
CA SER A 200 22.76 -15.83 28.55
C SER A 200 22.76 -16.82 27.40
N PHE A 201 23.63 -16.61 26.44
CA PHE A 201 23.85 -17.52 25.32
C PHE A 201 25.33 -17.44 24.90
N ARG A 202 26.04 -18.56 24.95
CA ARG A 202 27.46 -18.60 24.61
C ARG A 202 27.93 -20.01 24.23
N ALA A 203 28.99 -20.09 23.44
CA ALA A 203 29.74 -21.31 23.26
C ALA A 203 30.68 -21.54 24.45
N VAL A 204 30.87 -22.79 24.83
CA VAL A 204 31.87 -23.26 25.78
C VAL A 204 32.76 -24.23 25.05
N GLU A 205 34.03 -23.90 24.94
CA GLU A 205 35.02 -24.68 24.19
C GLU A 205 36.10 -25.27 25.16
N ALA A 206 36.93 -26.14 24.62
CA ALA A 206 38.14 -26.67 25.27
C ALA A 206 37.90 -27.42 26.58
N PHE A 207 36.76 -28.09 26.75
CA PHE A 207 36.54 -29.00 27.89
C PHE A 207 36.47 -30.49 27.46
N ILE A 208 36.49 -30.78 26.17
CA ILE A 208 36.62 -32.14 25.62
C ILE A 208 37.90 -32.19 24.78
N GLU A 209 38.84 -32.99 25.20
CA GLU A 209 40.10 -33.22 24.52
C GLU A 209 40.10 -34.63 23.93
N SER A 210 40.82 -34.83 22.86
CA SER A 210 41.01 -36.16 22.28
C SER A 210 42.43 -36.59 22.52
N GLU A 211 42.68 -37.49 23.51
CA GLU A 211 43.97 -38.08 23.80
C GLU A 211 43.98 -39.54 23.32
N ALA A 212 44.94 -39.86 22.45
CA ALA A 212 45.13 -41.23 21.92
C ALA A 212 43.85 -41.87 21.28
N GLY A 213 42.90 -41.05 20.81
CA GLY A 213 41.64 -41.50 20.24
C GLY A 213 40.48 -41.67 21.24
N GLU A 214 40.72 -41.48 22.52
CA GLU A 214 39.69 -41.43 23.56
C GLU A 214 39.28 -39.95 23.80
N ARG A 215 38.00 -39.76 24.05
CA ARG A 215 37.45 -38.47 24.44
C ARG A 215 37.57 -38.27 25.93
N VAL A 216 38.46 -37.37 26.34
CA VAL A 216 38.67 -37.00 27.74
C VAL A 216 37.87 -35.75 28.05
N VAL A 217 36.90 -35.85 28.93
CA VAL A 217 36.03 -34.72 29.32
C VAL A 217 36.62 -34.07 30.59
N ASN A 218 37.06 -32.82 30.46
CA ASN A 218 37.49 -32.00 31.58
C ASN A 218 36.29 -31.37 32.29
N THR A 219 35.61 -32.17 33.11
CA THR A 219 34.41 -31.75 33.85
C THR A 219 34.68 -30.55 34.76
N ALA A 220 35.91 -30.45 35.33
CA ALA A 220 36.27 -29.32 36.19
C ALA A 220 36.35 -27.99 35.45
N ALA A 221 36.87 -27.98 34.22
CA ALA A 221 36.86 -26.82 33.34
C ALA A 221 35.42 -26.39 32.99
N LEU A 222 34.57 -27.35 32.64
CA LEU A 222 33.15 -27.08 32.35
C LEU A 222 32.41 -26.51 33.57
N MET A 223 32.56 -27.12 34.74
CA MET A 223 31.93 -26.62 35.98
C MET A 223 32.35 -25.20 36.32
N ARG A 224 33.62 -24.85 36.07
CA ARG A 224 34.09 -23.47 36.23
C ARG A 224 33.37 -22.51 35.29
N GLU A 225 33.20 -22.89 34.02
CA GLU A 225 32.48 -22.06 33.03
C GLU A 225 30.98 -21.89 33.39
N LEU A 226 30.33 -22.95 33.85
CA LEU A 226 28.93 -22.91 34.32
C LEU A 226 28.82 -21.99 35.56
N ARG A 227 29.73 -22.07 36.50
CA ARG A 227 29.77 -21.20 37.70
C ARG A 227 29.96 -19.74 37.30
N ILE A 228 30.96 -19.44 36.47
CA ILE A 228 31.20 -18.08 35.97
C ILE A 228 29.94 -17.52 35.32
N THR A 229 29.27 -18.32 34.46
CA THR A 229 28.05 -17.89 33.79
C THR A 229 26.94 -17.54 34.79
N LEU A 230 26.72 -18.38 35.81
CA LEU A 230 25.72 -18.11 36.85
C LEU A 230 26.06 -16.88 37.70
N GLU A 231 27.33 -16.69 38.03
CA GLU A 231 27.78 -15.55 38.85
C GLU A 231 27.70 -14.21 38.10
N GLN A 232 27.84 -14.23 36.78
CA GLN A 232 27.68 -13.06 35.93
C GLN A 232 26.22 -12.60 35.81
N LEU A 233 25.26 -13.44 36.17
CA LEU A 233 23.85 -13.06 36.09
C LEU A 233 23.45 -12.10 37.21
N PRO A 234 22.58 -11.14 36.97
CA PRO A 234 21.94 -10.36 38.02
C PRO A 234 21.30 -11.26 39.07
N VAL A 235 21.45 -10.89 40.36
CA VAL A 235 21.00 -11.70 41.49
C VAL A 235 19.57 -12.17 41.37
N ALA A 236 18.66 -11.28 40.90
CA ALA A 236 17.24 -11.58 40.71
C ALA A 236 17.03 -12.65 39.64
N LEU A 237 17.74 -12.58 38.53
CA LEU A 237 17.64 -13.59 37.44
C LEU A 237 18.29 -14.92 37.83
N ARG A 238 19.45 -14.85 38.52
CA ARG A 238 20.13 -16.05 39.05
C ARG A 238 19.26 -16.82 40.03
N ALA A 239 18.54 -16.12 40.90
CA ALA A 239 17.63 -16.74 41.87
C ALA A 239 16.46 -17.51 41.21
N GLU A 240 16.07 -17.14 40.02
CA GLU A 240 15.04 -17.82 39.21
C GLU A 240 15.55 -19.15 38.62
N VAL A 241 16.84 -19.28 38.36
CA VAL A 241 17.42 -20.49 37.74
C VAL A 241 17.42 -21.64 38.76
N LYS A 242 16.65 -22.71 38.44
CA LYS A 242 16.47 -23.88 39.34
C LYS A 242 16.82 -25.21 38.68
N GLY A 243 17.11 -25.22 37.39
CA GLY A 243 17.39 -26.44 36.66
C GLY A 243 18.59 -26.34 35.72
N LEU A 244 19.28 -27.46 35.57
CA LEU A 244 20.30 -27.67 34.55
C LEU A 244 19.86 -28.86 33.68
N THR A 245 19.72 -28.60 32.37
CA THR A 245 19.50 -29.67 31.41
C THR A 245 20.76 -29.90 30.59
N VAL A 246 21.29 -31.10 30.61
CA VAL A 246 22.42 -31.53 29.80
C VAL A 246 21.93 -32.41 28.65
N ARG A 247 22.23 -31.98 27.42
CA ARG A 247 21.88 -32.73 26.22
C ARG A 247 23.13 -32.96 25.36
N GLY A 248 23.20 -34.09 24.70
CA GLY A 248 24.30 -34.46 23.81
C GLY A 248 24.26 -35.94 23.44
N ASP A 249 25.36 -36.43 22.89
CA ASP A 249 25.51 -37.88 22.67
C ASP A 249 25.58 -38.64 24.00
N ALA A 250 25.21 -39.92 23.98
CA ALA A 250 25.10 -40.72 25.19
C ALA A 250 26.43 -40.85 25.93
N GLU A 251 27.55 -40.88 25.25
CA GLU A 251 28.88 -40.97 25.81
C GLU A 251 29.28 -39.71 26.59
N ALA A 252 29.11 -38.54 25.92
CA ALA A 252 29.41 -37.23 26.54
C ALA A 252 28.48 -36.94 27.72
N VAL A 253 27.18 -37.23 27.60
CA VAL A 253 26.22 -37.03 28.69
C VAL A 253 26.54 -37.97 29.86
N GLY A 254 26.92 -39.24 29.59
CA GLY A 254 27.32 -40.18 30.59
C GLY A 254 28.55 -39.75 31.37
N ALA A 255 29.58 -39.30 30.65
CA ALA A 255 30.84 -38.82 31.28
C ALA A 255 30.59 -37.57 32.13
N LEU A 256 29.69 -36.68 31.75
CA LEU A 256 29.39 -35.42 32.44
C LEU A 256 28.44 -35.64 33.66
N SER A 257 27.56 -36.62 33.62
CA SER A 257 26.46 -36.75 34.58
C SER A 257 26.94 -36.89 36.04
N GLY A 258 27.98 -37.67 36.27
CA GLY A 258 28.53 -37.88 37.61
C GLY A 258 29.10 -36.62 38.25
N GLY A 259 29.98 -35.91 37.54
CA GLY A 259 30.61 -34.69 38.03
C GLY A 259 29.63 -33.50 38.11
N LEU A 260 28.77 -33.34 37.12
CA LEU A 260 27.79 -32.25 37.12
C LEU A 260 26.68 -32.45 38.16
N GLY A 261 26.34 -33.70 38.53
CA GLY A 261 25.32 -33.98 39.53
C GLY A 261 25.64 -33.41 40.89
N SER A 262 26.86 -33.60 41.38
CA SER A 262 27.33 -33.01 42.65
C SER A 262 27.37 -31.47 42.61
N TRP A 263 27.94 -30.93 41.56
CA TRP A 263 27.99 -29.48 41.38
C TRP A 263 26.60 -28.85 41.29
N ALA A 264 25.67 -29.44 40.56
CA ALA A 264 24.30 -28.93 40.44
C ALA A 264 23.58 -28.93 41.78
N SER A 265 23.75 -30.02 42.58
CA SER A 265 23.20 -30.09 43.92
C SER A 265 23.73 -28.98 44.83
N ASP A 266 25.06 -28.76 44.84
CA ASP A 266 25.70 -27.68 45.59
C ASP A 266 25.25 -26.27 45.14
N ALA A 267 24.94 -26.12 43.86
CA ALA A 267 24.42 -24.90 43.30
C ALA A 267 22.89 -24.74 43.50
N GLY A 268 22.21 -25.70 44.10
CA GLY A 268 20.74 -25.71 44.28
C GLY A 268 19.94 -25.92 42.99
N LEU A 269 20.54 -26.57 42.01
CA LEU A 269 19.94 -26.85 40.71
C LEU A 269 19.49 -28.31 40.61
N SER A 270 18.31 -28.54 40.05
CA SER A 270 17.91 -29.90 39.59
C SER A 270 18.62 -30.19 38.26
N ILE A 271 19.12 -31.40 38.08
CA ILE A 271 19.76 -31.82 36.83
C ILE A 271 18.91 -32.78 36.08
N ASP A 272 18.67 -32.48 34.79
CA ASP A 272 18.02 -33.38 33.85
C ASP A 272 19.01 -33.72 32.74
N THR A 273 19.20 -35.00 32.46
CA THR A 273 20.07 -35.46 31.39
C THR A 273 19.25 -36.09 30.26
N VAL A 274 19.48 -35.64 29.06
CA VAL A 274 18.78 -36.16 27.86
C VAL A 274 19.83 -36.62 26.87
N ALA A 275 20.06 -37.92 26.83
CA ALA A 275 20.94 -38.54 25.83
C ALA A 275 20.21 -38.63 24.47
N SER A 276 20.77 -38.03 23.44
CA SER A 276 20.26 -38.16 22.08
C SER A 276 20.78 -39.48 21.47
N SER A 277 19.89 -40.39 21.15
CA SER A 277 20.26 -41.68 20.60
C SER A 277 20.32 -41.74 19.07
N ARG A 278 19.84 -40.72 18.38
CA ARG A 278 19.65 -40.77 16.91
C ARG A 278 20.09 -39.54 16.11
N LYS A 279 20.24 -38.39 16.75
CA LYS A 279 20.61 -37.17 16.02
C LYS A 279 21.67 -36.40 16.78
N VAL A 280 22.60 -35.84 16.03
CA VAL A 280 23.54 -34.87 16.56
C VAL A 280 22.75 -33.59 17.00
N ALA A 281 23.21 -32.99 18.07
CA ALA A 281 22.56 -31.83 18.68
C ALA A 281 22.18 -30.74 17.69
N THR A 282 23.11 -30.36 16.83
CA THR A 282 22.90 -29.36 15.78
C THR A 282 21.80 -29.75 14.80
N GLU A 283 21.66 -31.03 14.46
CA GLU A 283 20.59 -31.50 13.56
C GLU A 283 19.20 -31.26 14.15
N GLU A 284 19.03 -31.50 15.45
CA GLU A 284 17.76 -31.25 16.14
C GLU A 284 17.43 -29.75 16.20
N MET A 285 18.41 -28.91 16.50
CA MET A 285 18.23 -27.45 16.53
C MET A 285 17.84 -26.90 15.16
N VAL A 286 18.49 -27.34 14.11
CA VAL A 286 18.20 -26.91 12.72
C VAL A 286 16.81 -27.42 12.29
N GLU A 287 16.46 -28.66 12.64
CA GLU A 287 15.13 -29.19 12.40
C GLU A 287 14.05 -28.34 13.05
N GLN A 288 14.19 -28.09 14.35
CA GLN A 288 13.21 -27.27 15.09
C GLN A 288 13.13 -25.83 14.59
N ALA A 289 14.25 -25.25 14.18
CA ALA A 289 14.25 -23.92 13.57
C ALA A 289 13.41 -23.87 12.28
N GLY A 290 13.54 -24.87 11.41
CA GLY A 290 12.72 -24.99 10.21
C GLY A 290 11.24 -25.23 10.50
N LEU A 291 10.93 -26.17 11.39
CA LEU A 291 9.55 -26.50 11.77
C LEU A 291 8.85 -25.33 12.44
N ARG A 292 9.54 -24.65 13.37
CA ARG A 292 8.99 -23.52 14.10
C ARG A 292 8.78 -22.30 13.19
N PHE A 293 9.73 -22.03 12.31
CA PHE A 293 9.56 -20.96 11.30
C PHE A 293 8.32 -21.18 10.42
N LEU A 294 8.05 -22.42 10.01
CA LEU A 294 6.85 -22.71 9.23
C LEU A 294 5.57 -22.60 10.07
N ARG A 295 5.58 -22.88 11.37
CA ARG A 295 4.42 -22.80 12.26
C ARG A 295 4.11 -21.38 12.69
N GLU A 296 5.11 -20.67 13.18
CA GLU A 296 5.00 -19.41 13.90
C GLU A 296 5.46 -18.19 13.07
N GLY A 297 6.24 -18.41 12.00
CA GLY A 297 6.84 -17.33 11.20
C GLY A 297 8.22 -16.93 11.70
N ALA A 298 8.55 -15.64 11.55
CA ALA A 298 9.85 -15.12 11.97
C ALA A 298 10.06 -15.31 13.49
N PRO A 299 11.25 -15.80 13.90
CA PRO A 299 11.57 -16.01 15.30
C PRO A 299 11.64 -14.68 16.07
N ALA A 300 11.49 -14.76 17.41
CA ALA A 300 11.63 -13.62 18.30
C ALA A 300 13.05 -13.02 18.25
N LEU A 301 14.07 -13.88 18.11
CA LEU A 301 15.46 -13.48 17.92
C LEU A 301 15.81 -13.53 16.43
N GLU A 302 15.71 -12.40 15.77
CA GLU A 302 16.01 -12.24 14.34
C GLU A 302 17.25 -11.36 14.18
N PHE A 303 18.26 -11.86 13.47
CA PHE A 303 19.53 -11.15 13.22
C PHE A 303 19.64 -10.60 11.80
N LEU A 304 18.70 -10.91 10.91
CA LEU A 304 18.66 -10.21 9.63
C LEU A 304 18.06 -8.81 9.82
N PRO A 305 18.63 -7.81 9.16
CA PRO A 305 18.04 -6.49 9.18
C PRO A 305 16.60 -6.55 8.65
N PRO A 306 15.66 -5.81 9.23
CA PRO A 306 14.31 -5.77 8.78
C PRO A 306 14.31 -5.40 7.29
N LYS A 307 13.66 -6.23 6.47
CA LYS A 307 13.60 -5.96 5.02
C LYS A 307 12.91 -4.63 4.82
N PRO A 308 13.59 -3.64 4.20
CA PRO A 308 12.97 -2.35 3.94
C PRO A 308 11.67 -2.56 3.16
N SER A 309 10.62 -1.88 3.56
CA SER A 309 9.33 -1.97 2.86
C SER A 309 9.54 -1.64 1.37
N ARG A 310 8.69 -2.16 0.49
CA ARG A 310 8.77 -1.83 -0.95
C ARG A 310 8.74 -0.31 -1.18
N PHE A 311 8.06 0.40 -0.32
CA PHE A 311 8.01 1.86 -0.33
C PHE A 311 9.36 2.48 0.08
N ALA A 312 10.01 1.97 1.12
CA ALA A 312 11.34 2.42 1.53
C ALA A 312 12.41 2.08 0.46
N GLN A 313 12.30 0.95 -0.23
CA GLN A 313 13.17 0.61 -1.36
C GLN A 313 12.96 1.53 -2.57
N LEU A 314 11.72 1.92 -2.86
CA LEU A 314 11.42 2.91 -3.89
C LEU A 314 11.95 4.29 -3.51
N VAL A 315 11.75 4.72 -2.27
CA VAL A 315 12.29 6.00 -1.75
C VAL A 315 13.81 6.01 -1.76
N ALA A 316 14.48 4.90 -1.41
CA ALA A 316 15.94 4.78 -1.45
C ALA A 316 16.51 4.73 -2.89
N ARG A 317 15.78 4.16 -3.85
CA ARG A 317 16.17 4.15 -5.27
C ARG A 317 16.00 5.50 -5.97
N TYR A 318 14.98 6.26 -5.55
CA TYR A 318 14.78 7.62 -6.05
C TYR A 318 15.44 8.58 -5.08
N ASN A 319 16.56 9.14 -5.52
CA ASN A 319 17.30 10.17 -4.79
C ASN A 319 16.29 11.17 -4.17
N SER A 320 16.32 11.34 -2.85
CA SER A 320 15.31 12.09 -2.07
C SER A 320 15.02 13.50 -2.61
N ARG A 321 16.03 14.15 -3.26
CA ARG A 321 15.86 15.44 -3.94
C ARG A 321 14.90 15.36 -5.13
N ARG A 322 14.94 14.32 -5.97
CA ARG A 322 14.05 14.19 -7.15
C ARG A 322 12.61 13.87 -6.75
N LEU A 323 12.42 13.11 -5.68
CA LEU A 323 11.07 12.87 -5.13
C LEU A 323 10.48 14.12 -4.46
N ALA A 324 11.31 14.90 -3.75
CA ALA A 324 10.90 16.18 -3.19
C ALA A 324 10.51 17.16 -4.30
N THR A 325 11.31 17.28 -5.38
CA THR A 325 10.97 18.17 -6.51
C THR A 325 9.72 17.67 -7.27
N ALA A 326 9.55 16.37 -7.48
CA ALA A 326 8.34 15.81 -8.09
C ALA A 326 7.11 16.00 -7.19
N GLY A 327 7.26 15.84 -5.88
CA GLY A 327 6.21 16.12 -4.89
C GLY A 327 5.82 17.59 -4.85
N PHE A 328 6.80 18.49 -4.88
CA PHE A 328 6.55 19.94 -4.99
C PHE A 328 5.86 20.31 -6.30
N ALA A 329 6.29 19.74 -7.43
CA ALA A 329 5.67 19.98 -8.72
C ALA A 329 4.21 19.48 -8.75
N ALA A 330 3.95 18.30 -8.22
CA ALA A 330 2.58 17.75 -8.11
C ALA A 330 1.69 18.61 -7.18
N ALA A 331 2.23 19.05 -6.04
CA ALA A 331 1.51 19.95 -5.13
C ALA A 331 1.23 21.32 -5.79
N ALA A 332 2.20 21.88 -6.52
CA ALA A 332 2.02 23.13 -7.26
C ALA A 332 0.93 23.00 -8.34
N VAL A 333 0.90 21.88 -9.08
CA VAL A 333 -0.16 21.61 -10.07
C VAL A 333 -1.53 21.50 -9.39
N LEU A 334 -1.62 20.82 -8.26
CA LEU A 334 -2.89 20.72 -7.50
C LEU A 334 -3.37 22.08 -7.00
N VAL A 335 -2.45 22.95 -6.53
CA VAL A 335 -2.78 24.32 -6.09
C VAL A 335 -3.24 25.16 -7.27
N ILE A 336 -2.58 25.07 -8.43
CA ILE A 336 -2.97 25.81 -9.65
C ILE A 336 -4.34 25.33 -10.15
N VAL A 337 -4.57 24.03 -10.24
CA VAL A 337 -5.86 23.47 -10.69
C VAL A 337 -6.97 23.80 -9.69
N GLY A 338 -6.71 23.65 -8.40
CA GLY A 338 -7.66 24.01 -7.34
C GLY A 338 -7.97 25.50 -7.33
N GLY A 339 -6.95 26.36 -7.47
CA GLY A 339 -7.11 27.80 -7.56
C GLY A 339 -7.87 28.24 -8.82
N ALA A 340 -7.62 27.60 -9.96
CA ALA A 340 -8.36 27.87 -11.19
C ALA A 340 -9.85 27.44 -11.07
N PHE A 341 -10.11 26.32 -10.38
CA PHE A 341 -11.45 25.86 -10.12
C PHE A 341 -12.22 26.79 -9.15
N GLU A 342 -11.58 27.24 -8.08
CA GLU A 342 -12.14 28.23 -7.14
C GLU A 342 -12.40 29.58 -7.82
N TRP A 343 -11.46 30.01 -8.67
CA TRP A 343 -11.63 31.23 -9.47
C TRP A 343 -12.84 31.13 -10.41
N GLN A 344 -13.00 29.99 -11.07
CA GLN A 344 -14.12 29.72 -11.96
C GLN A 344 -15.45 29.69 -11.19
N GLN A 345 -15.48 29.08 -10.01
CA GLN A 345 -16.65 29.09 -9.11
C GLN A 345 -17.00 30.51 -8.64
N TYR A 346 -15.99 31.29 -8.33
CA TYR A 346 -16.20 32.70 -7.94
C TYR A 346 -16.80 33.53 -9.08
N GLN A 347 -16.28 33.37 -10.31
CA GLN A 347 -16.85 34.04 -11.50
C GLN A 347 -18.30 33.58 -11.77
N LEU A 348 -18.58 32.31 -11.66
CA LEU A 348 -19.94 31.80 -11.82
C LEU A 348 -20.89 32.35 -10.74
N TRP A 349 -20.42 32.48 -9.52
CA TRP A 349 -21.19 33.04 -8.43
C TRP A 349 -21.47 34.53 -8.61
N SER A 350 -20.45 35.30 -9.04
CA SER A 350 -20.64 36.74 -9.31
C SER A 350 -21.60 36.97 -10.48
N LEU A 351 -21.48 36.20 -11.59
CA LEU A 351 -22.37 36.28 -12.73
C LEU A 351 -23.80 35.86 -12.37
N ARG A 352 -23.96 34.88 -11.47
CA ARG A 352 -25.28 34.47 -10.99
C ARG A 352 -25.92 35.53 -10.11
N SER A 353 -25.13 36.19 -9.26
CA SER A 353 -25.58 37.31 -8.45
C SER A 353 -26.02 38.51 -9.30
N ASP A 354 -25.24 38.84 -10.34
CA ASP A 354 -25.59 39.90 -11.30
C ASP A 354 -26.88 39.54 -12.09
N TRP A 355 -27.01 38.27 -12.47
CA TRP A 355 -28.22 37.79 -13.14
C TRP A 355 -29.46 37.88 -12.25
N GLU A 356 -29.37 37.45 -11.00
CA GLU A 356 -30.48 37.57 -10.02
C GLU A 356 -30.89 39.02 -9.81
N GLY A 357 -29.92 39.95 -9.80
CA GLY A 357 -30.18 41.39 -9.72
C GLY A 357 -30.91 41.95 -10.93
N MET A 358 -30.70 41.38 -12.11
CA MET A 358 -31.35 41.80 -13.36
C MET A 358 -32.69 41.07 -13.65
N GLU A 359 -32.96 39.98 -12.94
CA GLU A 359 -34.16 39.14 -13.19
C GLU A 359 -35.45 39.95 -13.06
N ALA A 360 -35.52 40.85 -12.09
CA ALA A 360 -36.67 41.73 -11.91
C ALA A 360 -36.88 42.69 -13.11
N GLN A 361 -35.80 43.25 -13.66
CA GLN A 361 -35.87 44.13 -14.84
C GLN A 361 -36.23 43.37 -16.11
N VAL A 362 -35.74 42.13 -16.24
CA VAL A 362 -36.06 41.27 -17.38
C VAL A 362 -37.55 40.88 -17.35
N LYS A 363 -38.10 40.52 -16.18
CA LYS A 363 -39.55 40.24 -16.01
C LYS A 363 -40.41 41.45 -16.31
N ASP A 364 -40.00 42.66 -15.91
CA ASP A 364 -40.76 43.89 -16.27
C ASP A 364 -40.72 44.14 -17.76
N LEU A 365 -39.55 43.95 -18.44
CA LEU A 365 -39.44 44.09 -19.88
C LEU A 365 -40.27 43.05 -20.62
N ASP A 366 -40.26 41.80 -20.18
CA ASP A 366 -41.11 40.75 -20.76
C ASP A 366 -42.62 41.07 -20.59
N GLY A 367 -42.96 41.61 -19.43
CA GLY A 367 -44.34 42.11 -19.17
C GLY A 367 -44.75 43.23 -20.13
N VAL A 368 -43.87 44.18 -20.40
CA VAL A 368 -44.10 45.25 -21.41
C VAL A 368 -44.16 44.69 -22.83
N GLN A 369 -43.27 43.76 -23.18
CA GLN A 369 -43.30 43.11 -24.50
C GLN A 369 -44.59 42.28 -24.71
N ALA A 370 -45.05 41.61 -23.67
CA ALA A 370 -46.31 40.85 -23.75
C ALA A 370 -47.48 41.80 -23.99
N ARG A 371 -47.54 42.95 -23.32
CA ARG A 371 -48.55 43.98 -23.60
C ARG A 371 -48.44 44.55 -24.99
N ILE A 372 -47.24 44.85 -25.48
CA ILE A 372 -47.04 45.32 -26.83
C ILE A 372 -47.55 44.27 -27.86
N ARG A 373 -47.30 42.98 -27.64
CA ARG A 373 -47.81 41.92 -28.53
C ARG A 373 -49.33 41.79 -28.48
N GLU A 374 -49.94 42.01 -27.34
CA GLU A 374 -51.41 41.96 -27.17
C GLU A 374 -52.10 43.12 -27.91
N PHE A 375 -51.54 44.32 -27.93
CA PHE A 375 -52.13 45.47 -28.62
C PHE A 375 -51.66 45.69 -30.05
N ARG A 376 -50.65 44.97 -30.52
CA ARG A 376 -50.13 45.04 -31.91
C ARG A 376 -51.16 44.74 -32.96
N PRO A 377 -52.09 43.77 -32.82
CA PRO A 377 -53.11 43.50 -33.83
C PRO A 377 -54.09 44.68 -34.05
N TRP A 378 -54.28 45.52 -33.06
CA TRP A 378 -55.21 46.66 -33.14
C TRP A 378 -54.63 47.84 -33.96
N TYR A 379 -53.33 48.01 -33.97
CA TYR A 379 -52.68 49.09 -34.72
C TYR A 379 -52.39 48.71 -36.18
N ASP A 380 -52.04 47.50 -36.44
CA ASP A 380 -51.61 47.06 -37.79
C ASP A 380 -52.77 46.95 -38.79
N THR A 381 -53.99 46.68 -38.32
CA THR A 381 -55.13 46.47 -39.25
C THR A 381 -55.72 47.77 -39.74
N SER A 382 -55.80 48.84 -38.96
CA SER A 382 -56.40 50.12 -39.36
C SER A 382 -55.52 50.88 -40.38
N PHE A 383 -54.20 50.89 -40.23
CA PHE A 383 -53.34 51.57 -41.23
C PHE A 383 -53.34 50.83 -42.58
N ARG A 384 -53.40 49.53 -42.57
CA ARG A 384 -53.41 48.73 -43.81
C ARG A 384 -54.65 48.95 -44.60
N ASN A 385 -55.77 49.00 -43.96
CA ASN A 385 -57.10 49.18 -44.66
C ASN A 385 -57.20 50.61 -45.22
N LEU A 386 -56.67 51.64 -44.52
CA LEU A 386 -56.66 53.00 -45.03
C LEU A 386 -55.75 53.20 -46.24
N SER A 387 -54.57 52.51 -46.21
CA SER A 387 -53.59 52.56 -47.32
C SER A 387 -54.24 51.91 -48.63
N ILE A 388 -54.92 50.79 -48.43
CA ILE A 388 -55.59 50.12 -49.52
C ILE A 388 -56.72 51.01 -50.08
N LEU A 389 -57.56 51.60 -49.21
CA LEU A 389 -58.60 52.50 -49.59
C LEU A 389 -58.12 53.72 -50.40
N ARG A 390 -57.04 54.35 -49.90
CA ARG A 390 -56.37 55.50 -50.54
C ARG A 390 -55.95 55.12 -51.97
N LYS A 391 -55.31 54.01 -52.17
CA LYS A 391 -54.76 53.59 -53.46
C LYS A 391 -55.90 53.26 -54.43
N VAL A 392 -56.94 52.64 -53.95
CA VAL A 392 -58.13 52.38 -54.78
C VAL A 392 -58.85 53.69 -55.24
N VAL A 393 -58.97 54.66 -54.31
CA VAL A 393 -59.57 55.97 -54.62
C VAL A 393 -58.73 56.76 -55.61
N GLU A 394 -57.40 56.69 -55.55
CA GLU A 394 -56.44 57.33 -56.48
C GLU A 394 -56.65 56.82 -57.96
N CYS A 395 -57.22 55.61 -58.16
CA CYS A 395 -57.49 55.04 -59.49
C CYS A 395 -58.88 55.41 -60.04
N PHE A 396 -59.68 56.07 -59.22
CA PHE A 396 -61.03 56.50 -59.72
C PHE A 396 -60.90 57.91 -60.33
N PRO A 397 -61.65 58.12 -61.45
CA PRO A 397 -61.58 59.43 -62.10
C PRO A 397 -62.27 60.54 -61.30
N ASP A 398 -61.62 61.73 -61.19
CA ASP A 398 -62.07 62.86 -60.38
C ASP A 398 -63.41 63.47 -60.89
N ASN A 399 -63.83 63.17 -62.08
CA ASN A 399 -65.07 63.67 -62.69
C ASN A 399 -66.33 62.94 -62.17
N GLY A 400 -66.21 62.00 -61.20
CA GLY A 400 -67.40 61.30 -60.66
C GLY A 400 -68.11 60.33 -61.60
N SER A 401 -67.47 59.98 -62.73
CA SER A 401 -68.03 59.03 -63.66
C SER A 401 -68.11 57.59 -63.18
N VAL A 402 -67.24 57.24 -62.19
CA VAL A 402 -67.22 55.98 -61.46
C VAL A 402 -67.25 56.28 -59.99
N THR A 403 -68.18 55.67 -59.26
CA THR A 403 -68.29 55.93 -57.79
C THR A 403 -68.37 54.59 -57.05
N ALA A 404 -67.51 54.42 -56.06
CA ALA A 404 -67.57 53.24 -55.14
C ALA A 404 -68.72 53.50 -54.13
N LYS A 405 -69.53 52.50 -53.90
CA LYS A 405 -70.56 52.49 -52.82
C LYS A 405 -70.20 51.63 -51.63
N GLY A 406 -69.39 50.61 -51.84
CA GLY A 406 -68.97 49.74 -50.80
C GLY A 406 -67.53 49.30 -51.03
N PHE A 407 -66.79 49.19 -49.90
CA PHE A 407 -65.42 48.72 -49.88
C PHE A 407 -65.29 47.73 -48.73
N GLU A 408 -65.01 46.50 -48.99
CA GLU A 408 -64.89 45.46 -48.01
C GLU A 408 -63.53 44.77 -48.15
N VAL A 409 -62.83 44.68 -47.07
CA VAL A 409 -61.56 43.97 -47.03
C VAL A 409 -61.72 42.69 -46.20
N HIS A 410 -61.63 41.57 -46.90
CA HIS A 410 -61.71 40.21 -46.34
C HIS A 410 -60.31 39.69 -46.07
N SER A 411 -60.11 39.06 -44.91
CA SER A 411 -58.80 38.50 -44.46
C SER A 411 -58.13 37.62 -45.51
N PRO A 412 -56.79 37.67 -45.65
CA PRO A 412 -55.83 38.66 -45.22
C PRO A 412 -55.43 39.69 -46.29
N SER A 413 -56.01 39.64 -47.51
CA SER A 413 -55.58 40.53 -48.60
C SER A 413 -56.57 40.62 -49.73
N THR A 414 -57.80 40.09 -49.61
CA THR A 414 -58.81 40.16 -50.64
C THR A 414 -59.73 41.37 -50.43
N VAL A 415 -59.82 42.21 -51.43
CA VAL A 415 -60.59 43.45 -51.38
C VAL A 415 -61.75 43.35 -52.43
N THR A 416 -62.97 43.60 -51.97
CA THR A 416 -64.11 43.69 -52.77
C THR A 416 -64.64 45.11 -52.88
N VAL A 417 -64.80 45.66 -54.08
CA VAL A 417 -65.30 47.00 -54.31
C VAL A 417 -66.60 46.91 -55.13
N THR A 418 -67.63 47.55 -54.59
CA THR A 418 -68.92 47.67 -55.24
C THR A 418 -69.22 49.12 -55.60
N GLY A 419 -69.76 49.40 -56.75
CA GLY A 419 -69.99 50.78 -57.17
C GLY A 419 -70.91 50.93 -58.38
N THR A 420 -71.01 52.18 -58.85
CA THR A 420 -71.77 52.55 -60.05
C THR A 420 -70.89 53.34 -60.99
N ALA A 421 -71.01 53.08 -62.31
CA ALA A 421 -70.35 53.80 -63.38
C ALA A 421 -71.37 54.41 -64.32
N ARG A 422 -71.15 55.64 -64.75
CA ARG A 422 -72.05 56.35 -65.72
C ARG A 422 -71.93 55.75 -67.10
N ASP A 423 -70.72 55.32 -67.46
CA ASP A 423 -70.47 54.69 -68.78
C ASP A 423 -69.47 53.55 -68.63
N ASN A 424 -69.53 52.61 -69.55
CA ASN A 424 -68.72 51.43 -69.56
C ASN A 424 -67.23 51.70 -69.86
N ALA A 425 -66.94 52.80 -70.63
CA ALA A 425 -65.59 53.16 -70.97
C ALA A 425 -64.83 53.69 -69.79
N SER A 426 -65.48 54.54 -68.94
CA SER A 426 -64.89 55.00 -67.67
C SER A 426 -64.61 53.85 -66.67
N LEU A 427 -65.53 52.86 -66.59
CA LEU A 427 -65.28 51.69 -65.75
C LEU A 427 -64.05 50.92 -66.21
N LEU A 428 -63.97 50.65 -67.54
CA LEU A 428 -62.82 49.90 -68.10
C LEU A 428 -61.52 50.64 -67.85
N ARG A 429 -61.44 51.96 -67.96
CA ARG A 429 -60.22 52.77 -67.62
C ARG A 429 -59.87 52.62 -66.19
N THR A 430 -60.82 52.67 -65.29
CA THR A 430 -60.54 52.51 -63.84
C THR A 430 -60.01 51.12 -63.57
N LEU A 431 -60.53 50.05 -64.17
CA LEU A 431 -60.08 48.69 -64.05
C LEU A 431 -58.67 48.51 -64.63
N ASP A 432 -58.33 49.18 -65.73
CA ASP A 432 -57.03 49.12 -66.36
C ASP A 432 -55.98 49.86 -65.48
N LEU A 433 -56.32 50.98 -64.89
CA LEU A 433 -55.45 51.69 -63.90
C LEU A 433 -55.18 50.84 -62.64
N LEU A 434 -56.21 50.14 -62.17
CA LEU A 434 -56.06 49.21 -61.04
C LEU A 434 -55.17 47.98 -61.41
N ARG A 435 -55.26 47.49 -62.66
CA ARG A 435 -54.41 46.40 -63.17
C ARG A 435 -52.96 46.80 -63.33
N GLN A 436 -52.69 48.06 -63.64
CA GLN A 436 -51.34 48.61 -63.80
C GLN A 436 -50.66 48.84 -62.45
N SER A 437 -51.41 48.92 -61.38
CA SER A 437 -50.90 49.07 -60.03
C SER A 437 -50.15 47.79 -59.61
N LYS A 438 -48.90 47.92 -59.20
CA LYS A 438 -48.03 46.83 -58.73
C LYS A 438 -48.53 46.13 -57.46
N GLU A 439 -49.42 46.80 -56.73
CA GLU A 439 -49.95 46.36 -55.45
C GLU A 439 -51.26 45.55 -55.58
N VAL A 440 -51.83 45.50 -56.81
CA VAL A 440 -53.08 44.80 -57.10
C VAL A 440 -52.81 43.62 -58.00
N GLN A 441 -53.20 42.41 -57.56
CA GLN A 441 -53.05 41.18 -58.32
C GLN A 441 -54.41 40.47 -58.42
N GLY A 442 -54.62 39.78 -59.55
CA GLY A 442 -55.77 38.90 -59.68
C GLY A 442 -57.12 39.64 -59.72
N LEU A 443 -57.19 40.83 -60.31
CA LEU A 443 -58.44 41.57 -60.46
C LEU A 443 -59.46 40.77 -61.29
N LYS A 444 -60.58 40.43 -60.65
CA LYS A 444 -61.68 39.72 -61.20
C LYS A 444 -62.96 40.57 -61.14
N ILE A 445 -63.67 40.66 -62.21
CA ILE A 445 -64.94 41.34 -62.26
C ILE A 445 -65.98 40.25 -61.96
N GLU A 446 -66.75 40.41 -60.89
CA GLU A 446 -67.74 39.47 -60.46
C GLU A 446 -69.11 39.75 -61.11
N GLN A 447 -69.46 41.03 -61.23
CA GLN A 447 -70.76 41.40 -61.79
C GLN A 447 -70.72 42.80 -62.39
N ILE A 448 -71.41 42.98 -63.57
CA ILE A 448 -71.76 44.24 -64.14
C ILE A 448 -73.26 44.16 -64.55
N ARG A 449 -74.13 45.03 -64.02
CA ARG A 449 -75.58 45.08 -64.32
C ARG A 449 -76.04 46.49 -64.68
N GLY A 450 -76.90 46.57 -65.69
CA GLY A 450 -77.48 47.84 -66.10
C GLY A 450 -76.82 48.42 -67.35
N LYS A 451 -77.55 49.31 -68.14
CA LYS A 451 -76.97 49.94 -69.31
C LYS A 451 -76.46 51.36 -69.06
N THR A 452 -77.08 52.13 -68.16
CA THR A 452 -76.65 53.48 -67.72
C THR A 452 -77.54 53.92 -66.54
N PRO A 453 -77.02 54.03 -65.27
CA PRO A 453 -75.67 53.71 -64.77
C PRO A 453 -75.44 52.23 -64.53
N ALA A 454 -74.29 51.72 -64.91
CA ALA A 454 -73.94 50.32 -64.70
C ALA A 454 -73.45 50.14 -63.23
N GLN A 455 -74.03 49.13 -62.60
CA GLN A 455 -73.49 48.68 -61.25
C GLN A 455 -72.41 47.62 -61.46
N PHE A 456 -71.35 47.78 -60.75
CA PHE A 456 -70.21 46.85 -60.84
C PHE A 456 -69.79 46.31 -59.45
N THR A 457 -69.24 45.09 -59.46
CA THR A 457 -68.51 44.50 -58.31
C THR A 457 -67.26 43.85 -58.89
N PHE A 458 -66.15 44.21 -58.33
CA PHE A 458 -64.89 43.53 -58.65
C PHE A 458 -64.12 43.20 -57.36
N THR A 459 -63.34 42.15 -57.43
CA THR A 459 -62.54 41.65 -56.36
C THR A 459 -61.08 41.54 -56.80
N PHE A 460 -60.16 41.93 -55.97
CA PHE A 460 -58.72 41.79 -56.20
C PHE A 460 -57.94 41.44 -54.93
N ARG A 461 -56.73 40.98 -55.10
CA ARG A 461 -55.85 40.67 -54.02
C ARG A 461 -54.82 41.77 -53.87
N TRP A 462 -54.70 42.29 -52.64
CA TRP A 462 -53.68 43.27 -52.28
C TRP A 462 -52.36 42.62 -51.93
N VAL A 463 -51.23 42.98 -52.58
CA VAL A 463 -49.91 42.41 -52.40
C VAL A 463 -48.93 43.52 -51.92
N GLY A 464 -49.31 44.73 -51.63
CA GLY A 464 -48.49 45.81 -51.17
C GLY A 464 -47.94 45.55 -49.74
N THR A 465 -46.64 45.78 -49.57
CA THR A 465 -45.99 45.77 -48.25
C THR A 465 -46.43 47.01 -47.46
N PRO A 466 -46.62 46.91 -46.13
CA PRO A 466 -46.91 48.07 -45.31
C PRO A 466 -45.65 48.95 -45.25
N GLY A 467 -45.72 50.19 -45.82
CA GLY A 467 -44.69 51.21 -45.62
C GLY A 467 -43.80 51.48 -46.84
N SER A 468 -44.30 52.04 -47.86
CA SER A 468 -43.60 52.97 -48.78
C SER A 468 -44.38 54.26 -48.90
#